data_d829a2e877f6ff45638ff3dff9683eaf
#
_entry.id   d829a2e877f6ff45638ff3dff9683eaf
#
_cell.length_a   1.000
_cell.length_b   1.000
_cell.length_c   1.000
_cell.angle_alpha   90.00
_cell.angle_beta   90.00
_cell.angle_gamma   90.00
#
_symmetry.space_group_name_H-M   'P 1'
#
loop_
_entity.id
_entity.type
_entity.pdbx_description
1 polymer ?
#
loop_
_entity_poly.entity_id
_entity_poly.type
_entity_poly.pdbx_seq_one_letter_code
_entity_poly.pdbx_strand_id
1 'polypeptide(L)'
;MTRLALSRRSMLAAFGGGLALSPTGPALAQAVFDVNPFRLGVTAGDPLPDGFVIWTRLAPDPLAYGSGMPKAPVAVKWEVAADRGFNTVVRSGEAIARPELGHSVHVEVEGLEPARPYFYRFQCGTERSGVGRAKTASLAGASVSAVRFGVAGCQAYEQGYYTAHRKMAEEELDFIFCYGDYIYEGRANPIYQSGAGPQDNTRVHLGGEIYSLDDYRRRYSQYTMDADLQASRASAAWFCTYDDHEVDNNWVGDIDQDGTPPEVFLLRRAAAMQAFYEFMPMRKSAFPRGAGMQAYRRAQYGDLLDVAFLDTRQYRTDQPNGDGLKPYNELEADRFATLLGDT
;
A
#
# COMPACT_ATOMS: atom_id res chain seq x y z
N MET A 1 36.96 62.38 29.71
CA MET A 1 36.16 61.57 28.77
C MET A 1 37.08 60.51 28.18
N THR A 2 37.12 59.30 28.77
CA THR A 2 38.02 58.23 28.36
C THR A 2 37.24 57.27 27.47
N ARG A 3 37.60 57.18 26.20
CA ARG A 3 37.02 56.25 25.25
C ARG A 3 37.65 54.88 25.43
N LEU A 4 36.89 53.90 25.88
CA LEU A 4 37.28 52.48 25.86
C LEU A 4 37.15 51.93 24.41
N ALA A 5 38.28 51.57 23.80
CA ALA A 5 38.34 50.90 22.52
C ALA A 5 38.33 49.37 22.76
N LEU A 6 37.25 48.72 22.46
CA LEU A 6 37.17 47.27 22.46
C LEU A 6 37.85 46.71 21.19
N SER A 7 38.87 45.89 21.36
CA SER A 7 39.56 45.23 20.25
C SER A 7 38.69 44.12 19.63
N ARG A 8 38.85 43.84 18.31
CA ARG A 8 38.17 42.79 17.59
C ARG A 8 38.33 41.38 18.20
N ARG A 9 39.39 41.17 18.99
CA ARG A 9 39.65 39.91 19.72
C ARG A 9 38.74 39.73 20.95
N SER A 10 38.30 40.81 21.56
CA SER A 10 37.42 40.77 22.74
C SER A 10 35.95 40.52 22.37
N MET A 11 35.52 40.73 21.09
CA MET A 11 34.21 40.39 20.61
C MET A 11 34.04 38.90 20.27
N LEU A 12 35.12 38.18 19.96
CA LEU A 12 35.05 36.75 19.64
C LEU A 12 35.02 35.85 20.88
N ALA A 13 35.35 36.37 22.07
CA ALA A 13 35.29 35.59 23.30
C ALA A 13 33.93 35.65 24.01
N ALA A 14 33.02 36.51 23.60
CA ALA A 14 31.71 36.67 24.23
C ALA A 14 30.60 35.81 23.57
N PHE A 15 30.87 35.09 22.48
CA PHE A 15 29.92 34.20 21.78
C PHE A 15 30.19 32.71 21.95
N GLY A 16 31.07 32.33 22.88
CA GLY A 16 31.46 30.95 23.18
C GLY A 16 30.59 30.25 24.25
N GLY A 17 29.48 30.84 24.67
CA GLY A 17 28.47 30.16 25.49
C GLY A 17 27.50 29.41 24.62
N GLY A 18 27.84 28.17 24.27
CA GLY A 18 26.94 27.28 23.56
C GLY A 18 25.68 27.01 24.39
N LEU A 19 24.61 27.74 24.14
CA LEU A 19 23.28 27.25 24.41
C LEU A 19 23.11 26.02 23.52
N ALA A 20 23.24 24.83 24.12
CA ALA A 20 22.72 23.60 23.56
C ALA A 20 21.21 23.78 23.46
N LEU A 21 20.75 24.34 22.35
CA LEU A 21 19.37 24.24 21.92
C LEU A 21 19.16 22.74 21.62
N SER A 22 18.73 22.00 22.65
CA SER A 22 18.06 20.72 22.40
C SER A 22 16.95 21.02 21.41
N PRO A 23 16.84 20.32 20.28
CA PRO A 23 15.71 20.44 19.40
C PRO A 23 14.48 19.88 20.12
N THR A 24 13.85 20.69 20.97
CA THR A 24 12.50 20.43 21.42
C THR A 24 11.57 20.76 20.24
N GLY A 25 11.58 19.87 19.23
CA GLY A 25 10.43 19.79 18.35
C GLY A 25 9.20 19.55 19.25
N PRO A 26 8.01 20.03 18.86
CA PRO A 26 6.81 19.78 19.63
C PRO A 26 6.74 18.27 19.90
N ALA A 27 6.78 17.86 21.17
CA ALA A 27 6.59 16.47 21.55
C ALA A 27 5.24 16.07 20.98
N LEU A 28 5.23 15.17 20.00
CA LEU A 28 3.98 14.61 19.49
C LEU A 28 3.27 13.97 20.69
N ALA A 29 2.06 14.44 20.98
CA ALA A 29 1.28 13.89 22.08
C ALA A 29 1.17 12.37 21.86
N GLN A 30 1.45 11.60 22.89
CA GLN A 30 1.26 10.17 22.84
C GLN A 30 -0.24 9.91 22.63
N ALA A 31 -0.59 9.36 21.47
CA ALA A 31 -1.98 9.06 21.18
C ALA A 31 -2.48 7.97 22.13
N VAL A 32 -3.60 8.23 22.77
CA VAL A 32 -4.33 7.27 23.59
C VAL A 32 -5.55 6.84 22.80
N PHE A 33 -5.72 5.53 22.66
CA PHE A 33 -6.85 4.95 21.92
C PHE A 33 -7.68 4.10 22.88
N ASP A 34 -9.01 4.23 22.80
CA ASP A 34 -9.95 3.39 23.53
C ASP A 34 -10.03 1.97 22.94
N VAL A 35 -9.66 1.84 21.67
CA VAL A 35 -9.58 0.57 20.93
C VAL A 35 -8.26 0.52 20.16
N ASN A 36 -7.72 -0.70 19.99
CA ASN A 36 -6.49 -0.90 19.24
C ASN A 36 -6.63 -0.30 17.82
N PRO A 37 -5.76 0.65 17.42
CA PRO A 37 -5.87 1.32 16.12
C PRO A 37 -5.36 0.48 14.92
N PHE A 38 -4.70 -0.65 15.16
CA PHE A 38 -4.12 -1.50 14.12
C PHE A 38 -5.14 -2.50 13.54
N ARG A 39 -6.41 -2.11 13.43
CA ARG A 39 -7.51 -2.99 12.99
C ARG A 39 -7.41 -3.45 11.54
N LEU A 40 -6.60 -2.79 10.73
CA LEU A 40 -6.33 -3.17 9.34
C LEU A 40 -5.08 -4.06 9.19
N GLY A 41 -4.50 -4.48 10.31
CA GLY A 41 -3.35 -5.38 10.34
C GLY A 41 -2.04 -4.75 9.88
N VAL A 42 -1.14 -5.60 9.43
CA VAL A 42 0.21 -5.25 8.95
C VAL A 42 0.52 -5.99 7.65
N THR A 43 1.36 -5.40 6.82
CA THR A 43 1.82 -6.02 5.58
C THR A 43 3.27 -5.61 5.32
N ALA A 44 4.05 -6.48 4.67
CA ALA A 44 5.32 -6.08 4.05
C ALA A 44 5.19 -6.09 2.54
N GLY A 45 6.08 -5.37 1.85
CA GLY A 45 6.10 -5.38 0.39
C GLY A 45 7.43 -5.00 -0.22
N ASP A 46 7.50 -5.11 -1.53
CA ASP A 46 8.63 -4.75 -2.37
C ASP A 46 9.98 -5.24 -1.81
N PRO A 47 10.14 -6.56 -1.54
CA PRO A 47 11.37 -7.09 -0.97
C PRO A 47 12.54 -6.95 -1.94
N LEU A 48 13.66 -6.47 -1.39
CA LEU A 48 14.98 -6.41 -2.00
C LEU A 48 15.94 -7.30 -1.22
N PRO A 49 17.17 -7.55 -1.72
CA PRO A 49 18.14 -8.36 -1.01
C PRO A 49 18.54 -7.81 0.37
N ASP A 50 18.48 -6.51 0.55
CA ASP A 50 18.88 -5.82 1.78
C ASP A 50 17.72 -5.26 2.61
N GLY A 51 16.46 -5.51 2.20
CA GLY A 51 15.31 -4.97 2.92
C GLY A 51 13.97 -5.14 2.26
N PHE A 52 12.96 -4.51 2.83
CA PHE A 52 11.57 -4.48 2.35
C PHE A 52 10.81 -3.30 2.96
N VAL A 53 9.64 -3.01 2.43
CA VAL A 53 8.70 -2.08 3.06
C VAL A 53 7.91 -2.81 4.14
N ILE A 54 7.70 -2.17 5.30
CA ILE A 54 6.68 -2.58 6.27
C ILE A 54 5.59 -1.52 6.32
N TRP A 55 4.35 -1.99 6.40
CA TRP A 55 3.17 -1.18 6.30
C TRP A 55 2.18 -1.47 7.45
N THR A 56 1.54 -0.42 7.90
CA THR A 56 0.31 -0.46 8.69
C THR A 56 -0.50 0.81 8.47
N ARG A 57 -1.72 0.85 8.98
CA ARG A 57 -2.55 2.04 9.01
C ARG A 57 -3.28 2.14 10.34
N LEU A 58 -3.26 3.32 10.95
CA LEU A 58 -4.03 3.57 12.16
C LEU A 58 -5.48 3.87 11.80
N ALA A 59 -6.39 3.04 12.28
CA ALA A 59 -7.81 3.12 11.99
C ALA A 59 -8.64 2.50 13.14
N PRO A 60 -8.84 3.20 14.27
CA PRO A 60 -9.65 2.68 15.37
C PRO A 60 -11.11 2.41 14.95
N ASP A 61 -11.65 3.18 14.02
CA ASP A 61 -12.94 2.92 13.35
C ASP A 61 -12.75 2.91 11.83
N PRO A 62 -12.36 1.75 11.23
CA PRO A 62 -11.95 1.68 9.82
C PRO A 62 -13.02 2.09 8.80
N LEU A 63 -14.30 1.95 9.16
CA LEU A 63 -15.41 2.19 8.24
C LEU A 63 -16.00 3.61 8.37
N ALA A 64 -15.62 4.35 9.40
CA ALA A 64 -15.96 5.75 9.52
C ALA A 64 -15.09 6.62 8.60
N TYR A 65 -15.62 7.74 8.12
CA TYR A 65 -14.83 8.78 7.47
C TYR A 65 -13.77 9.31 8.44
N GLY A 66 -12.51 9.41 7.97
CA GLY A 66 -11.37 9.73 8.83
C GLY A 66 -10.94 8.59 9.75
N SER A 67 -11.58 7.41 9.66
CA SER A 67 -11.21 6.15 10.37
C SER A 67 -11.10 6.28 11.90
N GLY A 68 -11.77 7.26 12.51
CA GLY A 68 -11.70 7.54 13.95
C GLY A 68 -10.39 8.16 14.41
N MET A 69 -9.58 8.66 13.50
CA MET A 69 -8.27 9.27 13.79
C MET A 69 -8.38 10.80 14.00
N PRO A 70 -7.53 11.39 14.86
CA PRO A 70 -7.44 12.83 15.00
C PRO A 70 -6.84 13.45 13.71
N LYS A 71 -7.19 14.70 13.42
CA LYS A 71 -6.60 15.50 12.31
C LYS A 71 -5.21 16.01 12.67
N ALA A 72 -4.35 15.16 13.20
CA ALA A 72 -2.99 15.47 13.62
C ALA A 72 -2.04 14.30 13.34
N PRO A 73 -0.75 14.56 13.09
CA PRO A 73 0.25 13.51 12.96
C PRO A 73 0.40 12.70 14.25
N VAL A 74 0.59 11.40 14.11
CA VAL A 74 0.74 10.46 15.23
C VAL A 74 2.03 9.66 15.06
N ALA A 75 2.84 9.58 16.12
CA ALA A 75 4.07 8.80 16.13
C ALA A 75 3.76 7.30 16.26
N VAL A 76 4.44 6.49 15.44
CA VAL A 76 4.32 5.03 15.40
C VAL A 76 5.72 4.43 15.45
N LYS A 77 6.00 3.69 16.51
CA LYS A 77 7.24 2.91 16.62
C LYS A 77 7.11 1.63 15.81
N TRP A 78 8.23 1.17 15.30
CA TRP A 78 8.32 -0.09 14.58
C TRP A 78 9.58 -0.86 14.96
N GLU A 79 9.50 -2.18 14.87
CA GLU A 79 10.59 -3.11 15.14
C GLU A 79 10.60 -4.20 14.08
N VAL A 80 11.81 -4.60 13.69
CA VAL A 80 12.10 -5.79 12.87
C VAL A 80 13.06 -6.69 13.64
N ALA A 81 12.73 -7.97 13.72
CA ALA A 81 13.48 -8.96 14.46
C ALA A 81 13.82 -10.19 13.62
N ALA A 82 14.88 -10.88 13.99
CA ALA A 82 15.28 -12.14 13.37
C ALA A 82 14.40 -13.33 13.84
N ASP A 83 13.63 -13.16 14.91
CA ASP A 83 12.77 -14.20 15.50
C ASP A 83 11.38 -13.63 15.83
N ARG A 84 10.36 -14.48 15.80
CA ARG A 84 8.96 -14.12 16.05
C ARG A 84 8.71 -13.63 17.48
N GLY A 85 9.55 -14.00 18.42
CA GLY A 85 9.46 -13.58 19.82
C GLY A 85 10.06 -12.20 20.10
N PHE A 86 10.73 -11.59 19.08
CA PHE A 86 11.44 -10.32 19.21
C PHE A 86 12.54 -10.34 20.28
N ASN A 87 13.21 -11.50 20.45
CA ASN A 87 14.37 -11.61 21.32
C ASN A 87 15.60 -10.94 20.67
N THR A 88 15.64 -10.94 19.34
CA THR A 88 16.74 -10.36 18.55
C THR A 88 16.18 -9.31 17.60
N VAL A 89 15.95 -8.09 18.11
CA VAL A 89 15.56 -6.94 17.27
C VAL A 89 16.79 -6.49 16.48
N VAL A 90 16.68 -6.47 15.15
CA VAL A 90 17.77 -6.11 14.22
C VAL A 90 17.64 -4.68 13.70
N ARG A 91 16.42 -4.16 13.60
CA ARG A 91 16.11 -2.78 13.21
C ARG A 91 14.92 -2.26 14.01
N SER A 92 14.94 -0.99 14.33
CA SER A 92 13.80 -0.30 14.95
C SER A 92 13.85 1.17 14.64
N GLY A 93 12.73 1.86 14.82
CA GLY A 93 12.65 3.29 14.62
C GLY A 93 11.25 3.82 14.90
N GLU A 94 11.04 5.05 14.44
CA GLU A 94 9.77 5.73 14.55
C GLU A 94 9.37 6.31 13.18
N ALA A 95 8.10 6.25 12.86
CA ALA A 95 7.50 6.85 11.68
C ALA A 95 6.30 7.71 12.09
N ILE A 96 5.93 8.66 11.25
CA ILE A 96 4.82 9.56 11.51
C ILE A 96 3.64 9.18 10.61
N ALA A 97 2.56 8.72 11.23
CA ALA A 97 1.28 8.53 10.57
C ALA A 97 0.60 9.90 10.39
N ARG A 98 0.39 10.32 9.14
CA ARG A 98 -0.11 11.65 8.78
C ARG A 98 -1.56 11.60 8.33
N PRO A 99 -2.42 12.56 8.73
CA PRO A 99 -3.82 12.61 8.30
C PRO A 99 -3.96 12.76 6.78
N GLU A 100 -3.04 13.47 6.11
CA GLU A 100 -3.04 13.65 4.65
C GLU A 100 -2.92 12.32 3.90
N LEU A 101 -2.28 11.32 4.53
CA LEU A 101 -2.11 9.97 4.01
C LEU A 101 -3.01 8.95 4.73
N GLY A 102 -4.15 9.38 5.24
CA GLY A 102 -5.10 8.54 5.94
C GLY A 102 -4.50 7.79 7.13
N HIS A 103 -3.43 8.33 7.75
CA HIS A 103 -2.65 7.72 8.82
C HIS A 103 -2.01 6.37 8.44
N SER A 104 -1.72 6.14 7.16
CA SER A 104 -0.89 5.02 6.73
C SER A 104 0.59 5.26 7.07
N VAL A 105 1.30 4.19 7.31
CA VAL A 105 2.73 4.17 7.64
C VAL A 105 3.43 3.25 6.66
N HIS A 106 4.43 3.79 5.96
CA HIS A 106 5.34 3.04 5.08
C HIS A 106 6.75 3.25 5.59
N VAL A 107 7.43 2.18 5.96
CA VAL A 107 8.83 2.21 6.38
C VAL A 107 9.64 1.32 5.44
N GLU A 108 10.58 1.91 4.74
CA GLU A 108 11.59 1.18 3.98
C GLU A 108 12.66 0.73 4.95
N VAL A 109 12.66 -0.55 5.27
CA VAL A 109 13.67 -1.18 6.14
C VAL A 109 14.84 -1.61 5.28
N GLU A 110 16.05 -1.24 5.68
CA GLU A 110 17.28 -1.50 4.95
C GLU A 110 18.36 -2.13 5.87
N GLY A 111 19.41 -2.66 5.24
CA GLY A 111 20.56 -3.25 5.93
C GLY A 111 20.26 -4.58 6.59
N LEU A 112 19.34 -5.35 6.00
CA LEU A 112 19.03 -6.73 6.36
C LEU A 112 19.90 -7.70 5.53
N GLU A 113 20.01 -8.94 5.99
CA GLU A 113 20.69 -9.99 5.23
C GLU A 113 19.79 -10.55 4.13
N PRO A 114 20.34 -10.91 2.95
CA PRO A 114 19.56 -11.45 1.84
C PRO A 114 19.04 -12.86 2.11
N ALA A 115 17.96 -13.24 1.40
CA ALA A 115 17.32 -14.55 1.43
C ALA A 115 16.91 -15.01 2.84
N ARG A 116 16.63 -14.09 3.76
CA ARG A 116 16.36 -14.38 5.16
C ARG A 116 14.98 -13.91 5.61
N PRO A 117 14.22 -14.71 6.38
CA PRO A 117 12.97 -14.29 6.98
C PRO A 117 13.21 -13.37 8.17
N TYR A 118 12.33 -12.39 8.31
CA TYR A 118 12.26 -11.46 9.43
C TYR A 118 10.81 -11.30 9.88
N PHE A 119 10.64 -10.83 11.13
CA PHE A 119 9.36 -10.54 11.75
C PHE A 119 9.29 -9.06 12.09
N TYR A 120 8.13 -8.45 11.94
CA TYR A 120 7.97 -7.02 12.20
C TYR A 120 6.66 -6.73 12.91
N ARG A 121 6.63 -5.63 13.65
CA ARG A 121 5.45 -5.13 14.34
C ARG A 121 5.52 -3.62 14.51
N PHE A 122 4.38 -3.02 14.84
CA PHE A 122 4.24 -1.61 15.15
C PHE A 122 3.70 -1.40 16.56
N GLN A 123 3.96 -0.21 17.11
CA GLN A 123 3.42 0.22 18.39
C GLN A 123 3.02 1.70 18.31
N CYS A 124 1.82 2.02 18.80
CA CYS A 124 1.31 3.38 18.94
C CYS A 124 0.74 3.58 20.33
N GLY A 125 1.34 4.46 21.12
CA GLY A 125 1.03 4.53 22.55
C GLY A 125 1.32 3.21 23.25
N THR A 126 0.32 2.66 23.92
CA THR A 126 0.35 1.35 24.58
C THR A 126 -0.04 0.20 23.64
N GLU A 127 -0.69 0.53 22.52
CA GLU A 127 -1.25 -0.45 21.61
C GLU A 127 -0.17 -1.02 20.67
N ARG A 128 -0.28 -2.32 20.38
CA ARG A 128 0.59 -3.04 19.47
C ARG A 128 -0.20 -3.70 18.35
N SER A 129 0.41 -3.73 17.16
CA SER A 129 -0.10 -4.49 16.03
C SER A 129 0.09 -6.00 16.21
N GLY A 130 -0.52 -6.78 15.33
CA GLY A 130 -0.10 -8.16 15.07
C GLY A 130 1.34 -8.20 14.55
N VAL A 131 1.90 -9.42 14.50
CA VAL A 131 3.25 -9.68 13.98
C VAL A 131 3.14 -10.12 12.53
N GLY A 132 3.82 -9.40 11.63
CA GLY A 132 4.01 -9.81 10.25
C GLY A 132 5.35 -10.53 10.03
N ARG A 133 5.43 -11.27 8.93
CA ARG A 133 6.64 -11.95 8.44
C ARG A 133 6.94 -11.46 7.03
N ALA A 134 8.19 -11.25 6.71
CA ALA A 134 8.66 -11.01 5.35
C ALA A 134 10.02 -11.68 5.15
N LYS A 135 10.34 -12.04 3.90
CA LYS A 135 11.64 -12.56 3.52
C LYS A 135 12.30 -11.59 2.54
N THR A 136 13.55 -11.25 2.77
CA THR A 136 14.35 -10.49 1.81
C THR A 136 14.59 -11.32 0.55
N ALA A 137 14.70 -10.65 -0.59
CA ALA A 137 15.06 -11.32 -1.84
C ALA A 137 16.49 -11.89 -1.78
N SER A 138 16.79 -12.85 -2.62
CA SER A 138 18.15 -13.35 -2.81
C SER A 138 18.99 -12.31 -3.57
N LEU A 139 20.30 -12.31 -3.35
CA LEU A 139 21.22 -11.50 -4.16
C LEU A 139 21.13 -11.88 -5.65
N ALA A 140 21.19 -10.91 -6.52
CA ALA A 140 21.24 -11.13 -7.96
C ALA A 140 22.42 -12.07 -8.32
N GLY A 141 22.16 -13.09 -9.14
CA GLY A 141 23.14 -14.09 -9.55
C GLY A 141 23.51 -15.13 -8.47
N ALA A 142 22.98 -15.02 -7.25
CA ALA A 142 23.15 -16.11 -6.27
C ALA A 142 22.39 -17.37 -6.71
N SER A 143 22.97 -18.54 -6.49
CA SER A 143 22.29 -19.80 -6.82
C SER A 143 21.11 -20.03 -5.87
N VAL A 144 19.93 -20.18 -6.44
CA VAL A 144 18.67 -20.37 -5.72
C VAL A 144 17.98 -21.63 -6.22
N SER A 145 17.70 -22.57 -5.31
CA SER A 145 17.08 -23.85 -5.65
C SER A 145 15.56 -23.78 -5.85
N ALA A 146 14.88 -22.83 -5.20
CA ALA A 146 13.44 -22.67 -5.29
C ALA A 146 13.01 -21.26 -4.87
N VAL A 147 11.97 -20.73 -5.51
CA VAL A 147 11.21 -19.56 -5.08
C VAL A 147 9.74 -19.95 -5.04
N ARG A 148 9.09 -19.75 -3.89
CA ARG A 148 7.67 -20.03 -3.69
C ARG A 148 6.89 -18.74 -3.61
N PHE A 149 5.90 -18.58 -4.45
CA PHE A 149 5.08 -17.38 -4.44
C PHE A 149 3.60 -17.69 -4.67
N GLY A 150 2.75 -16.86 -4.10
CA GLY A 150 1.32 -16.81 -4.37
C GLY A 150 0.97 -15.76 -5.39
N VAL A 151 -0.13 -15.95 -6.11
CA VAL A 151 -0.72 -14.96 -7.01
C VAL A 151 -2.17 -14.76 -6.61
N ALA A 152 -2.59 -13.51 -6.44
CA ALA A 152 -3.93 -13.14 -6.02
C ALA A 152 -4.41 -11.90 -6.78
N GLY A 153 -5.72 -11.78 -6.95
CA GLY A 153 -6.39 -10.65 -7.57
C GLY A 153 -7.84 -11.00 -7.90
N CYS A 154 -8.58 -10.09 -8.50
CA CYS A 154 -10.00 -10.25 -8.80
C CYS A 154 -10.81 -10.77 -7.60
N GLN A 155 -10.57 -10.17 -6.44
CA GLN A 155 -11.11 -10.65 -5.15
C GLN A 155 -12.44 -9.96 -4.79
N ALA A 156 -13.48 -10.20 -5.58
CA ALA A 156 -14.79 -9.58 -5.39
C ALA A 156 -15.38 -9.88 -4.00
N TYR A 157 -15.47 -8.83 -3.15
CA TYR A 157 -15.88 -8.92 -1.74
C TYR A 157 -17.25 -9.54 -1.55
N GLU A 158 -18.18 -9.25 -2.44
CA GLU A 158 -19.57 -9.69 -2.32
C GLU A 158 -19.78 -11.15 -2.72
N GLN A 159 -18.84 -11.76 -3.45
CA GLN A 159 -18.99 -13.11 -3.99
C GLN A 159 -18.59 -14.24 -3.04
N GLY A 160 -17.98 -13.92 -1.89
CA GLY A 160 -17.62 -14.95 -0.94
C GLY A 160 -16.60 -14.51 0.11
N TYR A 161 -16.18 -15.45 0.95
CA TYR A 161 -15.10 -15.26 1.92
C TYR A 161 -13.74 -15.53 1.31
N TYR A 162 -12.68 -14.94 1.86
CA TYR A 162 -11.31 -15.04 1.35
C TYR A 162 -10.57 -16.29 1.83
N THR A 163 -11.22 -17.45 1.74
CA THR A 163 -10.66 -18.74 2.17
C THR A 163 -9.34 -19.09 1.47
N ALA A 164 -9.17 -18.67 0.21
CA ALA A 164 -7.91 -18.84 -0.52
C ALA A 164 -6.76 -18.08 0.15
N HIS A 165 -7.01 -16.86 0.65
CA HIS A 165 -6.02 -16.10 1.42
C HIS A 165 -5.62 -16.78 2.72
N ARG A 166 -6.57 -17.40 3.43
CA ARG A 166 -6.24 -18.21 4.62
C ARG A 166 -5.28 -19.36 4.25
N LYS A 167 -5.51 -20.03 3.11
CA LYS A 167 -4.62 -21.09 2.65
C LYS A 167 -3.25 -20.57 2.24
N MET A 168 -3.17 -19.42 1.56
CA MET A 168 -1.88 -18.80 1.28
C MET A 168 -1.13 -18.41 2.55
N ALA A 169 -1.81 -18.01 3.62
CA ALA A 169 -1.18 -17.68 4.89
C ALA A 169 -0.56 -18.88 5.62
N GLU A 170 -1.03 -20.09 5.32
CA GLU A 170 -0.50 -21.37 5.84
C GLU A 170 0.76 -21.82 5.09
N GLU A 171 1.04 -21.27 3.90
CA GLU A 171 2.19 -21.60 3.06
C GLU A 171 3.43 -20.76 3.43
N GLU A 172 4.61 -21.35 3.29
CA GLU A 172 5.87 -20.63 3.47
C GLU A 172 6.30 -19.93 2.18
N LEU A 173 5.59 -18.86 1.82
CA LEU A 173 5.86 -18.11 0.60
C LEU A 173 7.03 -17.13 0.78
N ASP A 174 7.79 -16.94 -0.30
CA ASP A 174 8.82 -15.90 -0.42
C ASP A 174 8.16 -14.54 -0.66
N PHE A 175 7.12 -14.51 -1.52
CA PHE A 175 6.29 -13.33 -1.75
C PHE A 175 4.88 -13.69 -2.24
N ILE A 176 3.99 -12.70 -2.25
CA ILE A 176 2.67 -12.78 -2.89
C ILE A 176 2.60 -11.65 -3.92
N PHE A 177 2.10 -11.96 -5.11
CA PHE A 177 1.82 -10.98 -6.15
C PHE A 177 0.31 -10.73 -6.25
N CYS A 178 -0.11 -9.50 -5.96
CA CYS A 178 -1.46 -9.02 -6.22
C CYS A 178 -1.45 -8.25 -7.55
N TYR A 179 -2.10 -8.83 -8.56
CA TYR A 179 -2.07 -8.29 -9.91
C TYR A 179 -3.15 -7.22 -10.19
N GLY A 180 -4.02 -6.96 -9.22
CA GLY A 180 -5.09 -5.98 -9.31
C GLY A 180 -6.46 -6.54 -8.91
N ASP A 181 -7.48 -5.69 -9.01
CA ASP A 181 -8.81 -5.95 -8.48
C ASP A 181 -8.78 -6.34 -7.00
N TYR A 182 -7.94 -5.63 -6.24
CA TYR A 182 -7.92 -5.76 -4.78
C TYR A 182 -9.23 -5.27 -4.17
N ILE A 183 -9.84 -4.24 -4.77
CA ILE A 183 -11.18 -3.76 -4.44
C ILE A 183 -12.02 -3.71 -5.72
N TYR A 184 -13.33 -3.51 -5.54
CA TYR A 184 -14.27 -3.18 -6.61
C TYR A 184 -14.99 -1.88 -6.23
N GLU A 185 -15.04 -0.91 -7.15
CA GLU A 185 -15.53 0.45 -6.94
C GLU A 185 -17.05 0.55 -6.89
N GLY A 186 -17.72 -0.37 -7.56
CA GLY A 186 -19.16 -0.35 -7.74
C GLY A 186 -19.97 -0.40 -6.45
N ARG A 187 -21.21 0.05 -6.51
CA ARG A 187 -22.20 -0.15 -5.44
C ARG A 187 -22.47 -1.63 -5.21
N ALA A 188 -23.15 -1.95 -4.10
CA ALA A 188 -23.67 -3.29 -3.84
C ALA A 188 -24.43 -3.83 -5.05
N ASN A 189 -24.05 -5.02 -5.51
CA ASN A 189 -24.65 -5.59 -6.73
C ASN A 189 -26.00 -6.24 -6.42
N PRO A 190 -27.12 -5.73 -6.98
CA PRO A 190 -28.45 -6.28 -6.70
C PRO A 190 -28.64 -7.72 -7.22
N ILE A 191 -27.86 -8.16 -8.21
CA ILE A 191 -27.93 -9.53 -8.73
C ILE A 191 -27.52 -10.52 -7.64
N TYR A 192 -26.52 -10.16 -6.84
CA TYR A 192 -26.07 -11.00 -5.72
C TYR A 192 -27.02 -10.92 -4.52
N GLN A 193 -27.91 -9.91 -4.45
CA GLN A 193 -28.89 -9.72 -3.38
C GLN A 193 -30.22 -10.42 -3.63
N SER A 194 -30.48 -10.87 -4.86
CA SER A 194 -31.80 -11.35 -5.26
C SER A 194 -32.10 -12.80 -4.91
N GLY A 195 -31.16 -13.54 -4.31
CA GLY A 195 -31.37 -14.97 -3.98
C GLY A 195 -31.63 -15.88 -5.19
N ALA A 196 -31.45 -15.38 -6.42
CA ALA A 196 -31.77 -16.08 -7.65
C ALA A 196 -30.71 -17.09 -8.10
N GLY A 197 -29.75 -17.43 -7.20
CA GLY A 197 -28.70 -18.38 -7.49
C GLY A 197 -27.97 -18.82 -6.22
N PRO A 198 -27.00 -19.75 -6.31
CA PRO A 198 -26.21 -20.22 -5.19
C PRO A 198 -25.27 -19.14 -4.59
N GLN A 199 -25.48 -17.89 -4.92
CA GLN A 199 -24.67 -16.72 -4.59
C GLN A 199 -25.56 -15.70 -3.89
N ASP A 200 -26.16 -16.07 -2.75
CA ASP A 200 -26.59 -15.05 -1.81
C ASP A 200 -25.35 -14.20 -1.44
N ASN A 201 -25.49 -12.87 -1.52
CA ASN A 201 -24.39 -12.00 -1.14
C ASN A 201 -23.94 -12.35 0.27
N THR A 202 -22.82 -13.00 0.36
CA THR A 202 -22.20 -13.37 1.62
C THR A 202 -21.79 -12.10 2.39
N ARG A 203 -21.51 -11.04 1.64
CA ARG A 203 -21.12 -9.70 2.12
C ARG A 203 -21.65 -8.64 1.16
N VAL A 204 -21.79 -7.41 1.62
CA VAL A 204 -22.33 -6.29 0.83
C VAL A 204 -21.42 -5.09 0.92
N HIS A 205 -21.16 -4.43 -0.21
CA HIS A 205 -20.44 -3.17 -0.24
C HIS A 205 -21.17 -2.09 0.56
N LEU A 206 -20.43 -1.33 1.35
CA LEU A 206 -20.97 -0.17 2.05
C LEU A 206 -21.00 1.04 1.11
N GLY A 207 -22.19 1.67 1.05
CA GLY A 207 -22.40 2.86 0.23
C GLY A 207 -22.62 2.57 -1.24
N GLY A 208 -22.55 3.63 -2.05
CA GLY A 208 -22.67 3.58 -3.48
C GLY A 208 -21.36 3.24 -4.18
N GLU A 209 -21.33 3.51 -5.46
CA GLU A 209 -20.08 3.61 -6.23
C GLU A 209 -19.18 4.70 -5.64
N ILE A 210 -17.87 4.49 -5.69
CA ILE A 210 -16.90 5.33 -5.01
C ILE A 210 -16.22 6.29 -5.98
N TYR A 211 -16.07 7.55 -5.54
CA TYR A 211 -15.46 8.63 -6.34
C TYR A 211 -14.46 9.45 -5.54
N SER A 212 -14.75 9.71 -4.26
CA SER A 212 -13.88 10.53 -3.42
C SER A 212 -12.78 9.71 -2.75
N LEU A 213 -11.68 10.37 -2.37
CA LEU A 213 -10.59 9.75 -1.63
C LEU A 213 -11.07 9.03 -0.37
N ASP A 214 -12.02 9.61 0.37
CA ASP A 214 -12.54 9.01 1.59
C ASP A 214 -13.45 7.81 1.30
N ASP A 215 -14.15 7.77 0.15
CA ASP A 215 -14.90 6.59 -0.28
C ASP A 215 -13.96 5.45 -0.63
N TYR A 216 -12.88 5.72 -1.39
CA TYR A 216 -11.84 4.73 -1.68
C TYR A 216 -11.21 4.21 -0.39
N ARG A 217 -10.82 5.09 0.54
CA ARG A 217 -10.26 4.68 1.85
C ARG A 217 -11.19 3.77 2.62
N ARG A 218 -12.50 4.07 2.63
CA ARG A 218 -13.50 3.23 3.29
C ARG A 218 -13.67 1.89 2.59
N ARG A 219 -13.68 1.86 1.26
CA ARG A 219 -13.77 0.63 0.47
C ARG A 219 -12.55 -0.27 0.72
N TYR A 220 -11.33 0.25 0.63
CA TYR A 220 -10.12 -0.49 0.99
C TYR A 220 -10.16 -0.99 2.43
N SER A 221 -10.64 -0.18 3.39
CA SER A 221 -10.78 -0.60 4.77
C SER A 221 -11.74 -1.77 4.90
N GLN A 222 -12.88 -1.72 4.21
CA GLN A 222 -13.88 -2.80 4.23
C GLN A 222 -13.28 -4.13 3.78
N TYR A 223 -12.51 -4.16 2.70
CA TYR A 223 -11.82 -5.35 2.23
C TYR A 223 -10.74 -5.81 3.19
N THR A 224 -9.89 -4.88 3.63
CA THR A 224 -8.74 -5.18 4.49
C THR A 224 -9.15 -5.61 5.92
N MET A 225 -10.37 -5.37 6.34
CA MET A 225 -10.90 -5.90 7.62
C MET A 225 -11.15 -7.42 7.59
N ASP A 226 -11.13 -8.07 6.43
CA ASP A 226 -11.26 -9.52 6.36
C ASP A 226 -10.07 -10.22 7.03
N ALA A 227 -10.35 -11.12 7.96
CA ALA A 227 -9.31 -11.77 8.77
C ALA A 227 -8.40 -12.70 7.96
N ASP A 228 -8.94 -13.40 6.97
CA ASP A 228 -8.18 -14.30 6.11
C ASP A 228 -7.25 -13.50 5.18
N LEU A 229 -7.71 -12.36 4.67
CA LEU A 229 -6.89 -11.43 3.90
C LEU A 229 -5.77 -10.82 4.77
N GLN A 230 -6.08 -10.40 6.00
CA GLN A 230 -5.05 -9.90 6.93
C GLN A 230 -4.01 -10.97 7.26
N ALA A 231 -4.42 -12.22 7.44
CA ALA A 231 -3.50 -13.33 7.69
C ALA A 231 -2.52 -13.51 6.52
N SER A 232 -3.01 -13.50 5.29
CA SER A 232 -2.20 -13.56 4.07
C SER A 232 -1.26 -12.35 3.95
N ARG A 233 -1.78 -11.15 4.19
CA ARG A 233 -0.99 -9.91 4.17
C ARG A 233 0.15 -9.89 5.19
N ALA A 234 -0.05 -10.54 6.33
CA ALA A 234 0.96 -10.64 7.38
C ALA A 234 1.94 -11.81 7.20
N SER A 235 1.68 -12.76 6.29
CA SER A 235 2.47 -14.01 6.16
C SER A 235 3.70 -13.90 5.27
N ALA A 236 3.69 -13.01 4.28
CA ALA A 236 4.76 -12.81 3.30
C ALA A 236 4.79 -11.36 2.80
N ALA A 237 5.87 -10.97 2.12
CA ALA A 237 5.93 -9.69 1.43
C ALA A 237 5.07 -9.70 0.17
N TRP A 238 4.40 -8.57 -0.12
CA TRP A 238 3.54 -8.42 -1.28
C TRP A 238 4.17 -7.53 -2.36
N PHE A 239 4.04 -7.94 -3.60
CA PHE A 239 4.11 -7.04 -4.75
C PHE A 239 2.69 -6.73 -5.19
N CYS A 240 2.35 -5.46 -5.31
CA CYS A 240 1.02 -5.04 -5.70
C CYS A 240 1.08 -4.21 -6.98
N THR A 241 0.24 -4.55 -7.94
CA THR A 241 -0.15 -3.68 -9.05
C THR A 241 -1.66 -3.46 -8.96
N TYR A 242 -2.19 -2.58 -9.75
CA TYR A 242 -3.62 -2.41 -9.92
C TYR A 242 -4.06 -2.93 -11.28
N ASP A 243 -5.34 -3.25 -11.40
CA ASP A 243 -6.03 -3.36 -12.67
C ASP A 243 -7.06 -2.21 -12.78
N ASP A 244 -8.25 -2.44 -13.27
CA ASP A 244 -9.22 -1.36 -13.46
C ASP A 244 -9.99 -1.01 -12.19
N HIS A 245 -10.48 -1.97 -11.46
CA HIS A 245 -11.40 -1.75 -10.34
C HIS A 245 -10.81 -1.00 -9.13
N GLU A 246 -9.50 -0.82 -9.09
CA GLU A 246 -8.90 0.11 -8.13
C GLU A 246 -9.23 1.56 -8.43
N VAL A 247 -9.66 1.88 -9.65
CA VAL A 247 -10.07 3.22 -10.09
C VAL A 247 -11.50 3.18 -10.60
N ASP A 248 -11.75 2.52 -11.74
CA ASP A 248 -13.03 2.45 -12.41
C ASP A 248 -13.01 1.32 -13.45
N ASN A 249 -14.13 0.62 -13.61
CA ASN A 249 -14.21 -0.49 -14.57
C ASN A 249 -13.72 -0.07 -15.96
N ASN A 250 -12.85 -0.88 -16.55
CA ASN A 250 -12.30 -0.75 -17.90
C ASN A 250 -11.58 0.57 -18.24
N TRP A 251 -11.22 1.40 -17.26
CA TRP A 251 -10.48 2.63 -17.56
C TRP A 251 -9.11 2.37 -18.20
N VAL A 252 -8.66 3.28 -19.03
CA VAL A 252 -7.33 3.30 -19.64
C VAL A 252 -6.84 4.74 -19.79
N GLY A 253 -5.59 5.01 -19.44
CA GLY A 253 -5.08 6.37 -19.56
C GLY A 253 -5.99 7.38 -18.85
N ASP A 254 -6.53 8.34 -19.57
CA ASP A 254 -7.46 9.37 -19.11
C ASP A 254 -8.92 9.14 -19.56
N ILE A 255 -9.25 7.92 -19.98
CA ILE A 255 -10.55 7.50 -20.51
C ILE A 255 -11.18 6.51 -19.52
N ASP A 256 -12.43 6.74 -19.15
CA ASP A 256 -13.30 5.76 -18.51
C ASP A 256 -14.34 5.18 -19.51
N GLN A 257 -15.01 4.11 -19.11
CA GLN A 257 -16.03 3.50 -19.96
C GLN A 257 -17.33 4.31 -20.09
N ASP A 258 -17.57 5.26 -19.18
CA ASP A 258 -18.81 6.02 -19.09
C ASP A 258 -18.76 7.33 -19.90
N GLY A 259 -17.61 7.64 -20.52
CA GLY A 259 -17.40 8.83 -21.31
C GLY A 259 -17.32 10.10 -20.45
N THR A 260 -16.87 10.00 -19.23
CA THR A 260 -16.59 11.15 -18.34
C THR A 260 -15.50 12.03 -19.00
N PRO A 261 -15.65 13.35 -19.01
CA PRO A 261 -14.59 14.23 -19.50
C PRO A 261 -13.26 13.94 -18.80
N PRO A 262 -12.13 13.83 -19.54
CA PRO A 262 -10.83 13.44 -19.00
C PRO A 262 -10.40 14.22 -17.76
N GLU A 263 -10.64 15.53 -17.74
CA GLU A 263 -10.30 16.41 -16.62
C GLU A 263 -11.09 16.08 -15.34
N VAL A 264 -12.28 15.51 -15.46
CA VAL A 264 -13.11 15.06 -14.33
C VAL A 264 -12.68 13.67 -13.90
N PHE A 265 -12.49 12.76 -14.86
CA PHE A 265 -12.04 11.40 -14.58
C PHE A 265 -10.65 11.39 -13.89
N LEU A 266 -9.72 12.26 -14.30
CA LEU A 266 -8.41 12.36 -13.68
C LEU A 266 -8.46 12.78 -12.20
N LEU A 267 -9.51 13.48 -11.75
CA LEU A 267 -9.71 13.75 -10.31
C LEU A 267 -10.08 12.48 -9.55
N ARG A 268 -10.97 11.64 -10.11
CA ARG A 268 -11.31 10.32 -9.56
C ARG A 268 -10.06 9.43 -9.51
N ARG A 269 -9.31 9.37 -10.61
CA ARG A 269 -8.07 8.58 -10.70
C ARG A 269 -7.01 9.04 -9.68
N ALA A 270 -6.86 10.34 -9.45
CA ALA A 270 -5.95 10.86 -8.44
C ALA A 270 -6.34 10.41 -7.02
N ALA A 271 -7.62 10.46 -6.68
CA ALA A 271 -8.14 9.97 -5.40
C ALA A 271 -7.90 8.46 -5.23
N ALA A 272 -8.18 7.69 -6.27
CA ALA A 272 -7.98 6.24 -6.32
C ALA A 272 -6.50 5.85 -6.16
N MET A 273 -5.59 6.47 -6.92
CA MET A 273 -4.14 6.21 -6.84
C MET A 273 -3.58 6.57 -5.47
N GLN A 274 -4.03 7.66 -4.86
CA GLN A 274 -3.63 7.99 -3.49
C GLN A 274 -4.11 6.91 -2.51
N ALA A 275 -5.36 6.49 -2.57
CA ALA A 275 -5.89 5.45 -1.70
C ALA A 275 -5.17 4.12 -1.92
N PHE A 276 -4.89 3.74 -3.17
CA PHE A 276 -4.10 2.54 -3.49
C PHE A 276 -2.74 2.58 -2.79
N TYR A 277 -1.98 3.66 -2.93
CA TYR A 277 -0.70 3.81 -2.24
C TYR A 277 -0.86 3.73 -0.71
N GLU A 278 -1.86 4.40 -0.15
CA GLU A 278 -2.09 4.40 1.29
C GLU A 278 -2.37 3.00 1.87
N PHE A 279 -2.87 2.06 1.06
CA PHE A 279 -3.21 0.70 1.50
C PHE A 279 -2.24 -0.39 1.06
N MET A 280 -1.37 -0.10 0.07
CA MET A 280 -0.42 -1.08 -0.45
C MET A 280 0.98 -0.86 0.13
N PRO A 281 1.72 -1.93 0.45
CA PRO A 281 3.05 -1.85 1.06
C PRO A 281 4.12 -1.52 0.01
N MET A 282 4.00 -0.36 -0.61
CA MET A 282 4.87 0.08 -1.71
C MET A 282 5.96 1.03 -1.23
N ARG A 283 7.04 1.10 -2.00
CA ARG A 283 8.12 2.06 -1.74
C ARG A 283 7.69 3.49 -2.02
N LYS A 284 8.37 4.45 -1.39
CA LYS A 284 8.12 5.89 -1.59
C LYS A 284 8.29 6.33 -3.04
N SER A 285 9.11 5.62 -3.83
CA SER A 285 9.25 5.89 -5.26
C SER A 285 7.95 5.73 -6.05
N ALA A 286 7.03 4.89 -5.57
CA ALA A 286 5.70 4.71 -6.15
C ALA A 286 4.66 5.75 -5.68
N PHE A 287 5.04 6.70 -4.81
CA PHE A 287 4.11 7.72 -4.32
C PHE A 287 3.45 8.47 -5.48
N PRO A 288 2.11 8.59 -5.52
CA PRO A 288 1.39 9.19 -6.63
C PRO A 288 1.75 10.67 -6.84
N ARG A 289 1.80 11.07 -8.09
CA ARG A 289 1.98 12.46 -8.51
C ARG A 289 0.74 12.89 -9.31
N GLY A 290 -0.23 13.48 -8.62
CA GLY A 290 -1.55 13.73 -9.20
C GLY A 290 -2.27 12.43 -9.53
N ALA A 291 -2.74 12.29 -10.75
CA ALA A 291 -3.49 11.12 -11.21
C ALA A 291 -2.61 9.94 -11.66
N GLY A 292 -1.28 10.03 -11.56
CA GLY A 292 -0.37 8.97 -11.98
C GLY A 292 0.57 8.49 -10.88
N MET A 293 1.04 7.25 -11.01
CA MET A 293 2.06 6.66 -10.14
C MET A 293 2.93 5.67 -10.91
N GLN A 294 4.13 5.41 -10.43
CA GLN A 294 4.97 4.35 -10.99
C GLN A 294 4.67 3.03 -10.28
N ALA A 295 3.78 2.23 -10.85
CA ALA A 295 3.43 0.91 -10.33
C ALA A 295 4.30 -0.20 -10.90
N TYR A 296 4.80 -0.04 -12.13
CA TYR A 296 5.67 -1.03 -12.78
C TYR A 296 7.06 -1.08 -12.13
N ARG A 297 7.58 -2.26 -11.95
CA ARG A 297 8.89 -2.51 -11.33
C ARG A 297 9.38 -3.93 -11.61
N ARG A 298 10.62 -4.21 -11.28
CA ARG A 298 11.26 -5.51 -11.46
C ARG A 298 11.77 -6.04 -10.12
N ALA A 299 11.70 -7.33 -9.93
CA ALA A 299 12.32 -8.04 -8.82
C ALA A 299 13.10 -9.24 -9.32
N GLN A 300 14.24 -9.54 -8.69
CA GLN A 300 15.09 -10.67 -9.01
C GLN A 300 15.34 -11.51 -7.78
N TYR A 301 15.26 -12.84 -7.95
CA TYR A 301 15.54 -13.83 -6.92
C TYR A 301 16.68 -14.75 -7.40
N GLY A 302 17.90 -14.37 -7.07
CA GLY A 302 19.10 -15.09 -7.46
C GLY A 302 19.29 -15.19 -8.98
N ASP A 303 19.66 -16.37 -9.43
CA ASP A 303 19.78 -16.76 -10.85
C ASP A 303 18.51 -17.47 -11.38
N LEU A 304 17.50 -17.70 -10.50
CA LEU A 304 16.35 -18.54 -10.80
C LEU A 304 15.16 -17.75 -11.37
N LEU A 305 14.82 -16.58 -10.82
CA LEU A 305 13.59 -15.87 -11.16
C LEU A 305 13.83 -14.38 -11.34
N ASP A 306 13.32 -13.86 -12.44
CA ASP A 306 13.28 -12.45 -12.78
C ASP A 306 11.85 -12.06 -13.17
N VAL A 307 11.23 -11.16 -12.41
CA VAL A 307 9.83 -10.79 -12.56
C VAL A 307 9.70 -9.32 -12.90
N ALA A 308 8.99 -9.01 -13.98
CA ALA A 308 8.53 -7.67 -14.30
C ALA A 308 7.05 -7.55 -13.88
N PHE A 309 6.76 -6.65 -12.95
CA PHE A 309 5.41 -6.26 -12.58
C PHE A 309 5.00 -5.10 -13.45
N LEU A 310 3.97 -5.29 -14.25
CA LEU A 310 3.56 -4.34 -15.28
C LEU A 310 2.47 -3.38 -14.75
N ASP A 311 2.38 -2.22 -15.36
CA ASP A 311 1.23 -1.34 -15.32
C ASP A 311 0.44 -1.53 -16.61
N THR A 312 -0.74 -2.06 -16.49
CA THR A 312 -1.56 -2.45 -17.65
C THR A 312 -2.69 -1.46 -17.93
N ARG A 313 -2.74 -0.30 -17.24
CA ARG A 313 -3.83 0.66 -17.35
C ARG A 313 -3.40 2.08 -17.74
N GLN A 314 -2.36 2.64 -17.11
CA GLN A 314 -1.97 4.04 -17.34
C GLN A 314 -1.47 4.32 -18.75
N TYR A 315 -0.86 3.33 -19.39
CA TYR A 315 -0.07 3.53 -20.63
C TYR A 315 -0.70 2.86 -21.86
N ARG A 316 -1.67 1.97 -21.65
CA ARG A 316 -2.31 1.30 -22.79
C ARG A 316 -3.25 2.23 -23.54
N THR A 317 -3.50 1.94 -24.81
CA THR A 317 -4.58 2.54 -25.57
C THR A 317 -5.92 1.94 -25.14
N ASP A 318 -7.00 2.66 -25.43
CA ASP A 318 -8.34 2.08 -25.29
C ASP A 318 -8.48 0.85 -26.19
N GLN A 319 -9.39 -0.05 -25.79
CA GLN A 319 -9.63 -1.26 -26.56
C GLN A 319 -10.33 -0.92 -27.88
N PRO A 320 -9.78 -1.36 -29.01
CA PRO A 320 -10.46 -1.18 -30.29
C PRO A 320 -11.77 -1.97 -30.25
N ASN A 321 -12.81 -1.46 -30.81
CA ASN A 321 -14.14 -2.10 -30.87
C ASN A 321 -14.96 -2.08 -29.56
N GLY A 322 -14.50 -1.48 -28.50
CA GLY A 322 -15.18 -1.44 -27.19
C GLY A 322 -15.39 -2.83 -26.57
N ASP A 323 -16.22 -2.91 -25.54
CA ASP A 323 -16.52 -4.14 -24.83
C ASP A 323 -17.58 -4.99 -25.53
N GLY A 324 -17.60 -6.28 -25.18
CA GLY A 324 -18.62 -7.25 -25.58
C GLY A 324 -18.32 -8.00 -26.87
N LEU A 325 -19.19 -8.95 -27.15
CA LEU A 325 -19.10 -9.78 -28.36
C LEU A 325 -19.58 -9.00 -29.57
N LYS A 326 -18.77 -8.95 -30.62
CA LYS A 326 -19.13 -8.37 -31.93
C LYS A 326 -18.91 -9.38 -33.04
N PRO A 327 -19.72 -9.33 -34.12
CA PRO A 327 -19.45 -10.11 -35.33
C PRO A 327 -18.04 -9.79 -35.86
N TYR A 328 -17.33 -10.81 -36.32
CA TYR A 328 -15.94 -10.65 -36.80
C TYR A 328 -15.81 -9.61 -37.94
N ASN A 329 -16.81 -9.50 -38.80
CA ASN A 329 -16.85 -8.55 -39.91
C ASN A 329 -17.05 -7.09 -39.48
N GLU A 330 -17.39 -6.85 -38.20
CA GLU A 330 -17.55 -5.52 -37.63
C GLU A 330 -16.31 -5.10 -36.82
N LEU A 331 -15.31 -6.00 -36.69
CA LEU A 331 -14.09 -5.71 -35.97
C LEU A 331 -13.14 -4.85 -36.80
N GLU A 332 -12.66 -3.77 -36.21
CA GLU A 332 -11.59 -2.94 -36.75
C GLU A 332 -10.25 -3.35 -36.18
N ALA A 333 -9.23 -3.40 -37.05
CA ALA A 333 -7.86 -3.62 -36.62
C ALA A 333 -7.19 -2.26 -36.33
N ASP A 334 -6.98 -1.95 -35.08
CA ASP A 334 -6.16 -0.80 -34.70
C ASP A 334 -4.69 -1.21 -34.63
N ARG A 335 -3.91 -0.67 -35.57
CA ARG A 335 -2.45 -0.95 -35.66
C ARG A 335 -1.64 -0.20 -34.61
N PHE A 336 -2.25 0.77 -33.95
CA PHE A 336 -1.61 1.57 -32.91
C PHE A 336 -2.05 1.15 -31.51
N ALA A 337 -2.94 0.15 -31.38
CA ALA A 337 -3.33 -0.38 -30.07
C ALA A 337 -2.12 -1.01 -29.38
N THR A 338 -1.89 -0.64 -28.14
CA THR A 338 -0.81 -1.14 -27.29
C THR A 338 -1.29 -1.42 -25.88
N LEU A 339 -0.75 -2.48 -25.27
CA LEU A 339 -1.04 -2.82 -23.88
C LEU A 339 -0.16 -2.03 -22.90
N LEU A 340 1.05 -1.69 -23.28
CA LEU A 340 2.06 -1.09 -22.40
C LEU A 340 2.41 0.37 -22.75
N GLY A 341 1.77 0.93 -23.77
CA GLY A 341 2.07 2.26 -24.29
C GLY A 341 3.20 2.25 -25.32
N ASP A 342 3.38 3.38 -25.97
CA ASP A 342 4.52 3.62 -26.87
C ASP A 342 5.74 3.97 -26.00
N THR A 343 6.85 3.27 -26.23
CA THR A 343 8.14 3.53 -25.57
C THR A 343 8.96 4.54 -26.32
#